data_6e90b716485342fe4c366f60a5842ca3
#
_entry.id   6e90b716485342fe4c366f60a5842ca3
#
_cell.length_a   1.000
_cell.length_b   1.000
_cell.length_c   1.000
_cell.angle_alpha   90.00
_cell.angle_beta   90.00
_cell.angle_gamma   90.00
#
_symmetry.space_group_name_H-M   'P 1'
#
loop_
_entity.id
_entity.type
_entity.pdbx_description
1 polymer ?
#
loop_
_entity_poly.entity_id
_entity_poly.type
_entity_poly.pdbx_seq_one_letter_code
_entity_poly.pdbx_strand_id
1 'polypeptide(L)'
;MAEKFIKITEDLYYDIDRMEKDISMQEYLVEHVKWNIIPLLSDYQMLLEESLIDCESPIEQLLSMALESLNIKNIFKFNPFIDVIEIEKQKEIQCGKKKYRVDFFIPVIYKNQENKCFIVECDGHEFHQKTKEQVERDNTRMRDLQKEGYEIIRFSGTEIWHRPYKCASEILNIILSKCKYVKEEK
;
A
#
# COMPACT_ATOMS: atom_id res chain seq x y z
N MET A 1 3.12 9.95 7.18
CA MET A 1 4.35 9.32 7.71
C MET A 1 5.62 10.01 7.21
N ALA A 2 5.80 10.29 5.93
CA ALA A 2 6.97 11.02 5.43
C ALA A 2 7.11 12.43 6.07
N GLU A 3 6.02 13.20 6.19
CA GLU A 3 6.05 14.50 6.88
C GLU A 3 6.39 14.38 8.37
N LYS A 4 5.89 13.33 9.06
CA LYS A 4 6.25 13.05 10.45
C LYS A 4 7.72 12.66 10.59
N PHE A 5 8.26 11.93 9.60
CA PHE A 5 9.68 11.54 9.56
C PHE A 5 10.60 12.72 9.25
N ILE A 6 10.21 13.58 8.29
CA ILE A 6 10.94 14.82 7.97
C ILE A 6 10.91 15.76 9.16
N LYS A 7 9.76 15.90 9.82
CA LYS A 7 9.64 16.73 11.02
C LYS A 7 10.49 16.23 12.19
N ILE A 8 10.55 14.89 12.38
CA ILE A 8 11.42 14.28 13.41
C ILE A 8 12.90 14.57 13.12
N THR A 9 13.32 14.53 11.85
CA THR A 9 14.71 14.84 11.49
C THR A 9 15.02 16.32 11.58
N GLU A 10 14.10 17.22 11.25
CA GLU A 10 14.25 18.66 11.41
C GLU A 10 14.26 19.06 12.89
N ASP A 11 13.34 18.52 13.69
CA ASP A 11 13.31 18.72 15.14
C ASP A 11 14.58 18.18 15.79
N LEU A 12 15.12 17.04 15.34
CA LEU A 12 16.38 16.47 15.82
C LEU A 12 17.58 17.39 15.51
N TYR A 13 17.65 17.97 14.32
CA TYR A 13 18.69 18.93 13.95
C TYR A 13 18.59 20.23 14.75
N TYR A 14 17.38 20.73 14.93
CA TYR A 14 17.15 21.96 15.71
C TYR A 14 17.49 21.80 17.19
N ASP A 15 17.22 20.61 17.73
CA ASP A 15 17.49 20.29 19.13
C ASP A 15 18.96 19.93 19.38
N ILE A 16 19.67 19.37 18.43
CA ILE A 16 21.13 19.15 18.52
C ILE A 16 21.86 20.48 18.70
N ASP A 17 21.46 21.52 17.97
CA ASP A 17 22.02 22.88 18.09
C ASP A 17 21.71 23.52 19.47
N ARG A 18 20.59 23.12 20.09
CA ARG A 18 20.17 23.56 21.41
C ARG A 18 20.85 22.78 22.55
N MET A 19 21.26 21.55 22.29
CA MET A 19 21.91 20.64 23.26
C MET A 19 23.30 21.10 23.68
N GLU A 20 23.97 21.94 22.92
CA GLU A 20 25.27 22.49 23.33
C GLU A 20 25.14 23.42 24.55
N LYS A 21 23.91 23.69 25.03
CA LYS A 21 23.71 24.75 26.01
C LYS A 21 23.23 24.33 27.40
N ASP A 22 22.37 23.33 27.63
CA ASP A 22 21.78 23.16 28.99
C ASP A 22 21.22 21.79 29.41
N ILE A 23 21.15 20.75 28.58
CA ILE A 23 20.54 19.46 28.95
C ILE A 23 21.54 18.32 28.76
N SER A 24 21.57 17.36 29.71
CA SER A 24 22.41 16.17 29.52
C SER A 24 21.94 15.36 28.32
N MET A 25 22.87 14.80 27.57
CA MET A 25 22.57 13.93 26.41
C MET A 25 21.59 12.80 26.76
N GLN A 26 21.65 12.30 27.98
CA GLN A 26 20.77 11.23 28.44
C GLN A 26 19.30 11.69 28.58
N GLU A 27 19.07 12.85 29.20
CA GLU A 27 17.72 13.42 29.35
C GLU A 27 17.10 13.71 27.98
N TYR A 28 17.87 14.29 27.09
CA TYR A 28 17.42 14.54 25.72
C TYR A 28 17.03 13.23 25.00
N LEU A 29 17.88 12.21 25.01
CA LEU A 29 17.58 10.93 24.35
C LEU A 29 16.31 10.27 24.94
N VAL A 30 16.12 10.33 26.25
CA VAL A 30 14.91 9.80 26.89
C VAL A 30 13.67 10.53 26.40
N GLU A 31 13.67 11.86 26.39
CA GLU A 31 12.52 12.64 25.89
C GLU A 31 12.30 12.44 24.39
N HIS A 32 13.38 12.38 23.59
CA HIS A 32 13.27 12.09 22.18
C HIS A 32 12.62 10.73 21.89
N VAL A 33 13.07 9.67 22.57
CA VAL A 33 12.48 8.32 22.45
C VAL A 33 11.02 8.35 22.87
N LYS A 34 10.69 8.99 24.00
CA LYS A 34 9.35 9.04 24.54
C LYS A 34 8.34 9.74 23.61
N TRP A 35 8.73 10.87 23.03
CA TRP A 35 7.80 11.71 22.27
C TRP A 35 7.79 11.44 20.76
N ASN A 36 8.86 10.88 20.21
CA ASN A 36 9.00 10.68 18.78
C ASN A 36 9.08 9.20 18.38
N ILE A 37 9.85 8.39 19.08
CA ILE A 37 10.07 6.99 18.68
C ILE A 37 8.95 6.08 19.15
N ILE A 38 8.50 6.19 20.41
CA ILE A 38 7.44 5.33 20.94
C ILE A 38 6.12 5.47 20.16
N PRO A 39 5.61 6.68 19.88
CA PRO A 39 4.41 6.82 19.06
C PRO A 39 4.57 6.23 17.66
N LEU A 40 5.74 6.41 17.02
CA LEU A 40 6.01 5.82 15.72
C LEU A 40 5.99 4.28 15.76
N LEU A 41 6.61 3.69 16.76
CA LEU A 41 6.59 2.23 16.95
C LEU A 41 5.17 1.72 17.23
N SER A 42 4.38 2.45 18.00
CA SER A 42 2.97 2.11 18.25
C SER A 42 2.14 2.15 16.96
N ASP A 43 2.33 3.17 16.11
CA ASP A 43 1.67 3.24 14.81
C ASP A 43 2.05 2.03 13.93
N TYR A 44 3.32 1.62 13.92
CA TYR A 44 3.78 0.43 13.18
C TYR A 44 3.23 -0.88 13.76
N GLN A 45 3.17 -1.00 15.08
CA GLN A 45 2.58 -2.16 15.73
C GLN A 45 1.11 -2.32 15.34
N MET A 46 0.34 -1.25 15.37
CA MET A 46 -1.07 -1.25 14.97
C MET A 46 -1.24 -1.69 13.50
N LEU A 47 -0.44 -1.15 12.58
CA LEU A 47 -0.44 -1.55 11.18
C LEU A 47 -0.10 -3.03 10.99
N LEU A 48 0.84 -3.55 11.78
CA LEU A 48 1.19 -4.97 11.77
C LEU A 48 0.03 -5.83 12.25
N GLU A 49 -0.59 -5.47 13.38
CA GLU A 49 -1.72 -6.20 13.94
C GLU A 49 -2.91 -6.25 12.97
N GLU A 50 -3.27 -5.13 12.35
CA GLU A 50 -4.30 -5.08 11.30
C GLU A 50 -3.94 -5.97 10.10
N SER A 51 -2.69 -5.91 9.64
CA SER A 51 -2.23 -6.74 8.52
C SER A 51 -2.24 -8.23 8.85
N LEU A 52 -1.92 -8.62 10.10
CA LEU A 52 -1.97 -10.02 10.55
C LEU A 52 -3.41 -10.57 10.61
N ILE A 53 -4.40 -9.73 10.91
CA ILE A 53 -5.80 -10.12 10.98
C ILE A 53 -6.41 -10.23 9.58
N ASP A 54 -6.13 -9.27 8.71
CA ASP A 54 -6.82 -9.08 7.44
C ASP A 54 -6.19 -9.83 6.26
N CYS A 55 -4.96 -10.33 6.40
CA CYS A 55 -4.21 -11.01 5.34
C CYS A 55 -3.92 -12.46 5.70
N GLU A 56 -4.04 -13.38 4.71
CA GLU A 56 -3.89 -14.82 4.95
C GLU A 56 -2.45 -15.33 4.89
N SER A 57 -1.57 -14.62 4.18
CA SER A 57 -0.19 -15.04 3.98
C SER A 57 0.84 -13.97 4.40
N PRO A 58 2.08 -14.39 4.76
CA PRO A 58 3.14 -13.44 5.13
C PRO A 58 3.48 -12.44 4.03
N ILE A 59 3.39 -12.81 2.75
CA ILE A 59 3.66 -11.90 1.63
C ILE A 59 2.56 -10.85 1.47
N GLU A 60 1.31 -11.21 1.69
CA GLU A 60 0.19 -10.26 1.73
C GLU A 60 0.34 -9.29 2.91
N GLN A 61 0.72 -9.79 4.10
CA GLN A 61 0.98 -8.97 5.28
C GLN A 61 2.08 -7.94 5.01
N LEU A 62 3.20 -8.36 4.39
CA LEU A 62 4.30 -7.46 4.02
C LEU A 62 3.85 -6.39 3.01
N LEU A 63 3.08 -6.76 1.99
CA LEU A 63 2.58 -5.82 1.00
C LEU A 63 1.55 -4.87 1.62
N SER A 64 0.65 -5.37 2.48
CA SER A 64 -0.31 -4.57 3.23
C SER A 64 0.39 -3.50 4.07
N MET A 65 1.39 -3.90 4.87
CA MET A 65 2.18 -2.96 5.67
C MET A 65 2.86 -1.90 4.81
N ALA A 66 3.43 -2.29 3.66
CA ALA A 66 4.08 -1.35 2.75
C ALA A 66 3.08 -0.35 2.14
N LEU A 67 1.90 -0.81 1.74
CA LEU A 67 0.83 0.02 1.20
C LEU A 67 0.31 1.02 2.25
N GLU A 68 0.05 0.56 3.47
CA GLU A 68 -0.40 1.43 4.57
C GLU A 68 0.70 2.42 4.99
N SER A 69 1.97 1.97 5.05
CA SER A 69 3.11 2.83 5.39
C SER A 69 3.34 3.95 4.39
N LEU A 70 3.09 3.72 3.10
CA LEU A 70 3.12 4.77 2.09
C LEU A 70 1.97 5.78 2.28
N ASN A 71 1.05 5.47 3.20
CA ASN A 71 -0.07 6.34 3.55
C ASN A 71 -0.83 6.84 2.30
N ILE A 72 -1.14 5.88 1.44
CA ILE A 72 -1.75 6.09 0.12
C ILE A 72 -2.97 7.00 0.23
N LYS A 73 -3.83 6.77 1.22
CA LYS A 73 -5.03 7.58 1.46
C LYS A 73 -4.71 9.06 1.66
N ASN A 74 -3.59 9.38 2.31
CA ASN A 74 -3.19 10.78 2.56
C ASN A 74 -2.36 11.38 1.41
N ILE A 75 -1.54 10.57 0.72
CA ILE A 75 -0.81 11.05 -0.48
C ILE A 75 -1.80 11.58 -1.52
N PHE A 76 -2.94 10.92 -1.70
CA PHE A 76 -3.93 11.33 -2.68
C PHE A 76 -4.95 12.37 -2.17
N LYS A 77 -5.02 12.65 -0.87
CA LYS A 77 -5.93 13.66 -0.31
C LYS A 77 -5.80 15.04 -0.98
N PHE A 78 -4.58 15.37 -1.42
CA PHE A 78 -4.29 16.64 -2.11
C PHE A 78 -4.06 16.45 -3.62
N ASN A 79 -4.31 15.26 -4.16
CA ASN A 79 -4.14 15.02 -5.58
C ASN A 79 -5.26 15.71 -6.37
N PRO A 80 -4.95 16.53 -7.40
CA PRO A 80 -5.97 17.24 -8.17
C PRO A 80 -6.84 16.33 -9.03
N PHE A 81 -6.44 15.08 -9.27
CA PHE A 81 -7.09 14.17 -10.21
C PHE A 81 -7.76 12.96 -9.55
N ILE A 82 -7.39 12.62 -8.31
CA ILE A 82 -7.94 11.50 -7.54
C ILE A 82 -8.71 12.06 -6.35
N ASP A 83 -9.94 11.58 -6.17
CA ASP A 83 -10.81 11.99 -5.07
C ASP A 83 -10.75 11.00 -3.91
N VAL A 84 -10.92 9.72 -4.22
CA VAL A 84 -10.91 8.65 -3.22
C VAL A 84 -10.08 7.48 -3.72
N ILE A 85 -9.35 6.90 -2.80
CA ILE A 85 -8.67 5.61 -2.96
C ILE A 85 -8.80 4.85 -1.64
N GLU A 86 -9.24 3.61 -1.72
CA GLU A 86 -9.36 2.71 -0.59
C GLU A 86 -8.60 1.43 -0.87
N ILE A 87 -8.25 0.67 0.17
CA ILE A 87 -7.63 -0.64 0.06
C ILE A 87 -8.47 -1.60 0.88
N GLU A 88 -9.17 -2.50 0.19
CA GLU A 88 -9.90 -3.58 0.81
C GLU A 88 -9.10 -4.88 0.64
N LYS A 89 -8.91 -5.61 1.73
CA LYS A 89 -8.16 -6.86 1.78
C LYS A 89 -9.12 -8.05 1.69
N GLN A 90 -8.71 -9.14 1.06
CA GLN A 90 -9.47 -10.40 0.96
C GLN A 90 -10.92 -10.21 0.47
N LYS A 91 -11.11 -9.33 -0.50
CA LYS A 91 -12.44 -8.99 -1.03
C LYS A 91 -13.03 -10.10 -1.89
N GLU A 92 -14.29 -10.46 -1.62
CA GLU A 92 -15.09 -11.29 -2.53
C GLU A 92 -15.69 -10.43 -3.66
N ILE A 93 -15.47 -10.84 -4.89
CA ILE A 93 -15.96 -10.20 -6.11
C ILE A 93 -16.89 -11.15 -6.86
N GLN A 94 -18.08 -10.68 -7.21
CA GLN A 94 -19.03 -11.44 -8.03
C GLN A 94 -18.76 -11.21 -9.53
N CYS A 95 -18.46 -12.29 -10.26
CA CYS A 95 -18.30 -12.29 -11.71
C CYS A 95 -19.34 -13.22 -12.34
N GLY A 96 -20.44 -12.68 -12.81
CA GLY A 96 -21.55 -13.47 -13.29
C GLY A 96 -22.09 -14.41 -12.20
N LYS A 97 -22.00 -15.75 -12.43
CA LYS A 97 -22.42 -16.78 -11.44
C LYS A 97 -21.33 -17.23 -10.50
N LYS A 98 -20.09 -16.76 -10.68
CA LYS A 98 -18.93 -17.16 -9.88
C LYS A 98 -18.56 -16.08 -8.90
N LYS A 99 -17.98 -16.48 -7.76
CA LYS A 99 -17.35 -15.59 -6.79
C LYS A 99 -15.86 -15.85 -6.77
N TYR A 100 -15.09 -14.80 -6.73
CA TYR A 100 -13.64 -14.83 -6.62
C TYR A 100 -13.20 -13.96 -5.43
N ARG A 101 -12.31 -14.47 -4.60
CA ARG A 101 -11.68 -13.71 -3.54
C ARG A 101 -10.34 -13.20 -4.07
N VAL A 102 -10.06 -11.92 -3.86
CA VAL A 102 -8.83 -11.24 -4.31
C VAL A 102 -8.06 -10.72 -3.11
N ASP A 103 -6.72 -10.73 -3.20
CA ASP A 103 -5.87 -10.36 -2.05
C ASP A 103 -6.06 -8.89 -1.68
N PHE A 104 -5.99 -7.99 -2.66
CA PHE A 104 -6.29 -6.57 -2.48
C PHE A 104 -7.20 -6.06 -3.58
N PHE A 105 -8.20 -5.29 -3.18
CA PHE A 105 -9.11 -4.58 -4.06
C PHE A 105 -8.97 -3.08 -3.80
N ILE A 106 -8.65 -2.30 -4.84
CA ILE A 106 -8.36 -0.87 -4.72
C ILE A 106 -9.29 -0.10 -5.66
N PRO A 107 -10.47 0.34 -5.17
CA PRO A 107 -11.32 1.26 -5.90
C PRO A 107 -10.70 2.66 -5.93
N VAL A 108 -10.65 3.25 -7.10
CA VAL A 108 -10.12 4.60 -7.32
C VAL A 108 -11.17 5.47 -7.97
N ILE A 109 -11.55 6.53 -7.28
CA ILE A 109 -12.47 7.55 -7.79
C ILE A 109 -11.64 8.69 -8.36
N TYR A 110 -11.72 8.88 -9.67
CA TYR A 110 -11.07 9.97 -10.38
C TYR A 110 -12.04 11.14 -10.54
N LYS A 111 -11.56 12.38 -10.41
CA LYS A 111 -12.40 13.58 -10.46
C LYS A 111 -12.97 13.88 -11.85
N ASN A 112 -12.21 13.58 -12.91
CA ASN A 112 -12.52 14.05 -14.27
C ASN A 112 -12.54 12.90 -15.30
N GLN A 113 -12.70 11.67 -14.86
CA GLN A 113 -12.77 10.50 -15.73
C GLN A 113 -13.52 9.36 -15.06
N GLU A 114 -13.73 8.27 -15.80
CA GLU A 114 -14.36 7.06 -15.29
C GLU A 114 -13.54 6.44 -14.14
N ASN A 115 -14.24 6.01 -13.09
CA ASN A 115 -13.65 5.32 -11.95
C ASN A 115 -13.06 3.98 -12.39
N LYS A 116 -12.00 3.57 -11.71
CA LYS A 116 -11.34 2.28 -11.95
C LYS A 116 -11.19 1.50 -10.66
N CYS A 117 -11.21 0.18 -10.79
CA CYS A 117 -10.92 -0.71 -9.69
C CYS A 117 -9.70 -1.57 -10.06
N PHE A 118 -8.72 -1.57 -9.18
CA PHE A 118 -7.51 -2.37 -9.32
C PHE A 118 -7.59 -3.57 -8.40
N ILE A 119 -7.14 -4.70 -8.90
CA ILE A 119 -6.95 -5.93 -8.13
C ILE A 119 -5.46 -6.19 -8.06
N VAL A 120 -4.93 -6.41 -6.85
CA VAL A 120 -3.54 -6.83 -6.66
C VAL A 120 -3.53 -8.25 -6.11
N GLU A 121 -2.78 -9.12 -6.76
CA GLU A 121 -2.62 -10.53 -6.43
C GLU A 121 -1.18 -10.80 -5.99
N CYS A 122 -1.02 -11.53 -4.90
CA CYS A 122 0.24 -11.95 -4.34
C CYS A 122 0.50 -13.42 -4.67
N ASP A 123 1.28 -13.69 -5.71
CA ASP A 123 1.57 -15.06 -6.13
C ASP A 123 2.61 -15.73 -5.21
N GLY A 124 2.16 -16.64 -4.34
CA GLY A 124 3.03 -17.40 -3.45
C GLY A 124 3.99 -18.37 -4.20
N HIS A 125 4.90 -19.01 -3.46
CA HIS A 125 5.94 -19.90 -4.00
C HIS A 125 5.44 -21.16 -4.75
N GLU A 126 4.17 -21.48 -4.68
CA GLU A 126 3.61 -22.70 -5.32
C GLU A 126 3.49 -22.62 -6.86
N PHE A 127 3.94 -21.53 -7.48
CA PHE A 127 3.81 -21.33 -8.92
C PHE A 127 4.48 -22.44 -9.76
N HIS A 128 5.53 -23.08 -9.25
CA HIS A 128 6.28 -24.11 -9.97
C HIS A 128 5.67 -25.52 -9.87
N GLN A 129 4.60 -25.71 -9.08
CA GLN A 129 3.97 -27.00 -8.85
C GLN A 129 2.50 -27.06 -9.30
N LYS A 130 1.99 -26.02 -9.98
CA LYS A 130 0.60 -25.97 -10.42
C LYS A 130 0.31 -27.05 -11.48
N THR A 131 -0.76 -27.80 -11.30
CA THR A 131 -1.26 -28.71 -12.33
C THR A 131 -1.82 -27.92 -13.52
N LYS A 132 -1.99 -28.59 -14.68
CA LYS A 132 -2.58 -27.95 -15.86
C LYS A 132 -3.98 -27.41 -15.56
N GLU A 133 -4.76 -28.12 -14.78
CA GLU A 133 -6.12 -27.75 -14.38
C GLU A 133 -6.13 -26.53 -13.44
N GLN A 134 -5.11 -26.38 -12.58
CA GLN A 134 -4.95 -25.19 -11.75
C GLN A 134 -4.61 -23.97 -12.60
N VAL A 135 -3.68 -24.10 -13.54
CA VAL A 135 -3.32 -23.04 -14.47
C VAL A 135 -4.52 -22.59 -15.32
N GLU A 136 -5.33 -23.54 -15.80
CA GLU A 136 -6.54 -23.23 -16.57
C GLU A 136 -7.58 -22.47 -15.73
N ARG A 137 -7.79 -22.88 -14.48
CA ARG A 137 -8.68 -22.18 -13.55
C ARG A 137 -8.21 -20.76 -13.26
N ASP A 138 -6.91 -20.57 -12.99
CA ASP A 138 -6.32 -19.26 -12.74
C ASP A 138 -6.47 -18.34 -13.95
N ASN A 139 -6.18 -18.85 -15.14
CA ASN A 139 -6.35 -18.11 -16.39
C ASN A 139 -7.82 -17.75 -16.66
N THR A 140 -8.75 -18.65 -16.29
CA THR A 140 -10.19 -18.37 -16.42
C THR A 140 -10.61 -17.30 -15.44
N ARG A 141 -10.19 -17.37 -14.17
CA ARG A 141 -10.42 -16.37 -13.15
C ARG A 141 -9.94 -14.99 -13.61
N MET A 142 -8.71 -14.90 -14.14
CA MET A 142 -8.14 -13.67 -14.66
C MET A 142 -9.00 -13.06 -15.78
N ARG A 143 -9.41 -13.88 -16.75
CA ARG A 143 -10.27 -13.41 -17.85
C ARG A 143 -11.64 -12.96 -17.38
N ASP A 144 -12.23 -13.65 -16.40
CA ASP A 144 -13.53 -13.29 -15.85
C ASP A 144 -13.44 -11.90 -15.14
N LEU A 145 -12.41 -11.67 -14.33
CA LEU A 145 -12.15 -10.39 -13.68
C LEU A 145 -11.88 -9.26 -14.71
N GLN A 146 -11.09 -9.53 -15.74
CA GLN A 146 -10.82 -8.54 -16.80
C GLN A 146 -12.07 -8.16 -17.59
N LYS A 147 -12.99 -9.11 -17.84
CA LYS A 147 -14.27 -8.81 -18.51
C LYS A 147 -15.18 -7.87 -17.70
N GLU A 148 -15.09 -7.94 -16.37
CA GLU A 148 -15.79 -7.00 -15.48
C GLU A 148 -15.11 -5.63 -15.41
N GLY A 149 -13.98 -5.43 -16.12
CA GLY A 149 -13.29 -4.14 -16.23
C GLY A 149 -12.24 -3.89 -15.17
N TYR A 150 -11.86 -4.89 -14.37
CA TYR A 150 -10.82 -4.73 -13.36
C TYR A 150 -9.42 -4.68 -13.98
N GLU A 151 -8.59 -3.75 -13.49
CA GLU A 151 -7.17 -3.68 -13.81
C GLU A 151 -6.42 -4.60 -12.84
N ILE A 152 -5.70 -5.60 -13.34
CA ILE A 152 -5.09 -6.63 -12.51
C ILE A 152 -3.57 -6.43 -12.47
N ILE A 153 -3.03 -6.37 -11.25
CA ILE A 153 -1.60 -6.24 -10.97
C ILE A 153 -1.17 -7.50 -10.20
N ARG A 154 -0.09 -8.13 -10.61
CA ARG A 154 0.41 -9.34 -9.94
C ARG A 154 1.86 -9.19 -9.57
N PHE A 155 2.21 -9.60 -8.37
CA PHE A 155 3.58 -9.69 -7.89
C PHE A 155 3.87 -11.11 -7.42
N SER A 156 5.05 -11.60 -7.75
CA SER A 156 5.51 -12.87 -7.17
C SER A 156 5.83 -12.71 -5.68
N GLY A 157 5.68 -13.79 -4.92
CA GLY A 157 6.05 -13.79 -3.50
C GLY A 157 7.50 -13.38 -3.26
N THR A 158 8.41 -13.71 -4.19
CA THR A 158 9.83 -13.32 -4.13
C THR A 158 10.01 -11.81 -4.26
N GLU A 159 9.28 -11.15 -5.17
CA GLU A 159 9.34 -9.69 -5.32
C GLU A 159 8.85 -8.98 -4.07
N ILE A 160 7.70 -9.43 -3.53
CA ILE A 160 7.12 -8.84 -2.32
C ILE A 160 8.04 -9.07 -1.12
N TRP A 161 8.55 -10.30 -0.94
CA TRP A 161 9.43 -10.64 0.17
C TRP A 161 10.67 -9.76 0.23
N HIS A 162 11.31 -9.55 -0.91
CA HIS A 162 12.55 -8.77 -0.95
C HIS A 162 12.34 -7.25 -1.06
N ARG A 163 11.22 -6.80 -1.63
CA ARG A 163 11.02 -5.38 -1.97
C ARG A 163 9.57 -4.92 -1.83
N PRO A 164 8.91 -5.11 -0.66
CA PRO A 164 7.49 -4.80 -0.50
C PRO A 164 7.17 -3.32 -0.80
N TYR A 165 8.02 -2.40 -0.37
CA TYR A 165 7.85 -0.96 -0.65
C TYR A 165 7.99 -0.61 -2.13
N LYS A 166 8.84 -1.32 -2.86
CA LYS A 166 8.94 -1.13 -4.31
C LYS A 166 7.66 -1.60 -5.00
N CYS A 167 7.12 -2.77 -4.63
CA CYS A 167 5.85 -3.26 -5.14
C CYS A 167 4.71 -2.27 -4.84
N ALA A 168 4.61 -1.79 -3.61
CA ALA A 168 3.62 -0.80 -3.23
C ALA A 168 3.75 0.52 -4.02
N SER A 169 4.97 1.01 -4.22
CA SER A 169 5.23 2.20 -5.04
C SER A 169 4.87 1.99 -6.52
N GLU A 170 5.08 0.79 -7.04
CA GLU A 170 4.73 0.43 -8.41
C GLU A 170 3.21 0.39 -8.62
N ILE A 171 2.45 -0.14 -7.65
CA ILE A 171 0.97 -0.06 -7.64
C ILE A 171 0.52 1.40 -7.74
N LEU A 172 1.10 2.29 -6.91
CA LEU A 172 0.79 3.71 -6.94
C LEU A 172 1.08 4.36 -8.29
N ASN A 173 2.24 4.05 -8.86
CA ASN A 173 2.63 4.59 -10.16
C ASN A 173 1.69 4.11 -11.27
N ILE A 174 1.23 2.87 -11.23
CA ILE A 174 0.24 2.34 -12.17
C ILE A 174 -1.08 3.11 -12.01
N ILE A 175 -1.58 3.30 -10.80
CA ILE A 175 -2.81 4.07 -10.53
C ILE A 175 -2.67 5.50 -11.06
N LEU A 176 -1.56 6.17 -10.76
CA LEU A 176 -1.27 7.53 -11.24
C LEU A 176 -1.16 7.61 -12.77
N SER A 177 -0.56 6.60 -13.40
CA SER A 177 -0.42 6.56 -14.86
C SER A 177 -1.75 6.51 -15.62
N LYS A 178 -2.82 6.10 -14.93
CA LYS A 178 -4.20 6.06 -15.49
C LYS A 178 -4.93 7.39 -15.35
N CYS A 179 -4.38 8.36 -14.63
CA CYS A 179 -4.95 9.71 -14.57
C CYS A 179 -4.83 10.39 -15.95
N LYS A 180 -5.96 10.85 -16.48
CA LYS A 180 -5.97 11.69 -17.67
C LYS A 180 -5.73 13.13 -17.26
N TYR A 181 -4.58 13.67 -17.62
CA TYR A 181 -4.32 15.11 -17.49
C TYR A 181 -5.20 15.83 -18.53
N VAL A 182 -6.17 16.59 -18.07
CA VAL A 182 -6.84 17.57 -18.93
C VAL A 182 -5.79 18.65 -19.20
N LYS A 183 -5.20 18.66 -20.40
CA LYS A 183 -4.46 19.84 -20.84
C LYS A 183 -5.48 20.95 -20.93
N GLU A 184 -5.41 21.95 -20.03
CA GLU A 184 -6.09 23.21 -20.25
C GLU A 184 -5.52 23.77 -21.56
N GLU A 185 -6.32 23.72 -22.62
CA GLU A 185 -6.04 24.49 -23.82
C GLU A 185 -6.14 25.98 -23.42
N LYS A 186 -4.97 26.62 -23.41
CA LYS A 186 -4.85 28.07 -23.25
C LYS A 186 -5.19 28.76 -24.55
#